data_db19c855113452720faf7406c0dbbaac
#
_entry.id   db19c855113452720faf7406c0dbbaac
#
_cell.length_a   1.000
_cell.length_b   1.000
_cell.length_c   1.000
_cell.angle_alpha   90.00
_cell.angle_beta   90.00
_cell.angle_gamma   90.00
#
_symmetry.space_group_name_H-M   'P 1'
#
loop_
_entity.id
_entity.type
_entity.pdbx_description
1 polymer ?
#
loop_
_entity_poly.entity_id
_entity_poly.type
_entity_poly.pdbx_seq_one_letter_code
_entity_poly.pdbx_strand_id
1 'polypeptide(L)'
;MRQGAGTFVAAPAASDALVEQRLRRADIRELDEVRKILEAAIVERAAARRTPQDMERIESLLAQRGTAAEEGDLERCIAADIVFHAAIAEATHNEILSELYR
;
A
#
# COMPACT_ATOMS: atom_id res chain seq x y z
N MET A 1 -3.63 19.80 -11.42
CA MET A 1 -3.16 20.20 -10.92
C MET A 1 -3.30 21.06 -10.04
N ARG A 2 -3.08 21.30 -9.31
CA ARG A 2 -3.22 22.13 -8.47
C ARG A 2 -2.52 23.07 -8.38
N GLN A 3 -2.48 23.69 -8.38
CA GLN A 3 -1.91 24.62 -8.36
C GLN A 3 -1.48 25.20 -7.39
N GLY A 4 -1.15 25.51 -7.38
CA GLY A 4 -0.32 26.13 -6.66
C GLY A 4 -0.58 26.91 -5.67
N ALA A 5 -1.41 26.78 -5.46
CA ALA A 5 -1.85 27.56 -4.54
C ALA A 5 -1.02 27.66 -3.40
N GLY A 6 -0.46 26.86 -2.95
CA GLY A 6 0.13 26.94 -1.75
C GLY A 6 1.19 27.87 -1.52
N THR A 7 1.07 28.89 -1.93
CA THR A 7 2.16 29.76 -1.89
C THR A 7 2.38 30.46 -0.58
N PHE A 8 1.67 30.16 0.43
CA PHE A 8 1.87 30.84 1.65
C PHE A 8 2.98 30.31 2.43
N VAL A 9 3.81 31.12 2.93
CA VAL A 9 5.00 30.69 3.60
C VAL A 9 5.18 31.29 4.94
N ALA A 10 4.17 31.68 5.56
CA ALA A 10 4.27 32.18 6.91
C ALA A 10 4.67 31.06 7.86
N ALA A 11 5.54 31.31 8.78
CA ALA A 11 5.90 30.34 9.78
C ALA A 11 4.71 30.08 10.69
N PRO A 12 4.37 28.81 10.94
CA PRO A 12 3.21 28.52 11.76
C PRO A 12 3.43 28.84 13.22
N ALA A 13 2.42 29.32 13.87
CA ALA A 13 2.41 29.48 15.30
C ALA A 13 2.19 28.12 15.95
N ALA A 14 2.38 28.05 17.27
CA ALA A 14 2.22 26.79 17.99
C ALA A 14 0.84 26.20 17.82
N SER A 15 -0.22 26.99 17.79
CA SER A 15 -1.57 26.52 17.56
C SER A 15 -1.74 25.97 16.16
N ASP A 16 -1.06 26.54 15.18
CA ASP A 16 -1.09 26.05 13.80
C ASP A 16 -0.38 24.71 13.68
N ALA A 17 0.69 24.54 14.43
CA ALA A 17 1.39 23.25 14.46
C ALA A 17 0.50 22.12 14.99
N LEU A 18 -0.33 22.43 16.00
CA LEU A 18 -1.28 21.43 16.51
C LEU A 18 -2.36 21.11 15.50
N VAL A 19 -2.85 22.10 14.79
CA VAL A 19 -3.82 21.89 13.71
C VAL A 19 -3.21 21.05 12.62
N GLU A 20 -1.97 21.35 12.23
CA GLU A 20 -1.24 20.56 11.25
C GLU A 20 -1.12 19.11 11.66
N GLN A 21 -0.81 18.84 12.92
CA GLN A 21 -0.73 17.48 13.42
C GLN A 21 -2.07 16.75 13.30
N ARG A 22 -3.16 17.44 13.61
CA ARG A 22 -4.49 16.84 13.47
C ARG A 22 -4.82 16.52 12.02
N LEU A 23 -4.45 17.42 11.11
CA LEU A 23 -4.67 17.20 9.69
C LEU A 23 -3.86 16.01 9.19
N ARG A 24 -2.61 15.88 9.64
CA ARG A 24 -1.79 14.73 9.27
C ARG A 24 -2.40 13.42 9.74
N ARG A 25 -2.94 13.38 10.94
CA ARG A 25 -3.60 12.19 11.46
C ARG A 25 -4.85 11.86 10.66
N ALA A 26 -5.61 12.90 10.29
CA ALA A 26 -6.77 12.72 9.45
C ALA A 26 -6.36 12.17 8.09
N ASP A 27 -5.29 12.71 7.51
CA ASP A 27 -4.77 12.27 6.22
C ASP A 27 -4.32 10.81 6.27
N ILE A 28 -3.69 10.40 7.36
CA ILE A 28 -3.27 9.00 7.53
C ILE A 28 -4.48 8.08 7.60
N ARG A 29 -5.51 8.48 8.32
CA ARG A 29 -6.74 7.69 8.41
C ARG A 29 -7.46 7.61 7.07
N GLU A 30 -7.50 8.73 6.36
CA GLU A 30 -8.11 8.78 5.04
C GLU A 30 -7.33 7.94 4.04
N LEU A 31 -6.01 7.98 4.12
CA LEU A 31 -5.15 7.16 3.29
C LEU A 31 -5.37 5.67 3.58
N ASP A 32 -5.49 5.31 4.84
CA ASP A 32 -5.77 3.93 5.23
C ASP A 32 -7.12 3.46 4.70
N GLU A 33 -8.11 4.33 4.72
CA GLU A 33 -9.42 4.02 4.16
C GLU A 33 -9.33 3.75 2.66
N VAL A 34 -8.61 4.59 1.93
CA VAL A 34 -8.41 4.42 0.49
C VAL A 34 -7.64 3.13 0.21
N ARG A 35 -6.61 2.84 1.00
CA ARG A 35 -5.85 1.60 0.83
C ARG A 35 -6.74 0.37 1.00
N LYS A 36 -7.62 0.39 1.98
CA LYS A 36 -8.53 -0.74 2.21
C LYS A 36 -9.52 -0.92 1.07
N ILE A 37 -10.00 0.17 0.50
CA ILE A 37 -10.86 0.12 -0.67
C ILE A 37 -10.10 -0.47 -1.86
N LEU A 38 -8.87 -0.02 -2.08
CA LEU A 38 -8.03 -0.52 -3.14
C LEU A 38 -7.71 -2.00 -2.95
N GLU A 39 -7.39 -2.41 -1.74
CA GLU A 39 -7.06 -3.81 -1.44
C GLU A 39 -8.24 -4.73 -1.75
N ALA A 40 -9.44 -4.33 -1.36
CA ALA A 40 -10.63 -5.13 -1.66
C ALA A 40 -10.84 -5.25 -3.17
N ALA A 41 -10.70 -4.15 -3.89
CA ALA A 41 -10.85 -4.14 -5.34
C ALA A 41 -9.76 -4.98 -6.03
N ILE A 42 -8.53 -4.90 -5.53
CA ILE A 42 -7.40 -5.64 -6.05
C ILE A 42 -7.61 -7.14 -5.89
N VAL A 43 -7.99 -7.59 -4.70
CA VAL A 43 -8.20 -9.01 -4.43
C VAL A 43 -9.29 -9.58 -5.34
N GLU A 44 -10.39 -8.86 -5.49
CA GLU A 44 -11.48 -9.30 -6.35
C GLU A 44 -11.03 -9.44 -7.81
N ARG A 45 -10.33 -8.47 -8.31
CA ARG A 45 -9.88 -8.47 -9.70
C ARG A 45 -8.75 -9.47 -9.94
N ALA A 46 -7.83 -9.58 -8.99
CA ALA A 46 -6.76 -10.57 -9.08
C ALA A 46 -7.34 -11.98 -9.14
N ALA A 47 -8.33 -12.27 -8.30
CA ALA A 47 -8.97 -13.58 -8.30
C ALA A 47 -9.60 -13.91 -9.65
N ALA A 48 -10.15 -12.91 -10.33
CA ALA A 48 -10.79 -13.10 -11.61
C ALA A 48 -9.82 -13.15 -12.80
N ARG A 49 -8.68 -12.50 -12.67
CA ARG A 49 -7.77 -12.29 -13.82
C ARG A 49 -6.44 -12.99 -13.70
N ARG A 50 -6.15 -13.61 -12.57
CA ARG A 50 -4.88 -14.27 -12.34
C ARG A 50 -4.58 -15.33 -13.37
N THR A 51 -3.31 -15.45 -13.71
CA THR A 51 -2.82 -16.53 -14.57
C THR A 51 -2.22 -17.63 -13.69
N PRO A 52 -1.97 -18.83 -14.24
CA PRO A 52 -1.24 -19.85 -13.48
C PRO A 52 0.13 -19.38 -13.00
N GLN A 53 0.82 -18.58 -13.80
CA GLN A 53 2.11 -18.04 -13.38
C GLN A 53 1.97 -17.06 -12.21
N ASP A 54 0.91 -16.23 -12.22
CA ASP A 54 0.63 -15.34 -11.12
C ASP A 54 0.44 -16.13 -9.82
N MET A 55 -0.33 -17.21 -9.88
CA MET A 55 -0.60 -18.03 -8.71
C MET A 55 0.67 -18.70 -8.18
N GLU A 56 1.49 -19.21 -9.08
CA GLU A 56 2.74 -19.84 -8.69
C GLU A 56 3.64 -18.85 -7.96
N ARG A 57 3.73 -17.64 -8.49
CA ARG A 57 4.52 -16.59 -7.87
C ARG A 57 3.96 -16.17 -6.50
N ILE A 58 2.65 -15.98 -6.43
CA ILE A 58 1.98 -15.58 -5.18
C ILE A 58 2.18 -16.64 -4.12
N GLU A 59 2.00 -17.91 -4.46
CA GLU A 59 2.19 -19.03 -3.54
C GLU A 59 3.63 -19.11 -3.05
N SER A 60 4.59 -18.91 -3.94
CA SER A 60 6.00 -18.91 -3.57
C SER A 60 6.32 -17.78 -2.59
N LEU A 61 5.81 -16.59 -2.84
CA LEU A 61 6.06 -15.44 -1.99
C LEU A 61 5.38 -15.60 -0.63
N LEU A 62 4.19 -16.18 -0.61
CA LEU A 62 3.51 -16.47 0.64
C LEU A 62 4.32 -17.46 1.49
N ALA A 63 4.88 -18.49 0.85
CA ALA A 63 5.72 -19.46 1.53
C ALA A 63 6.99 -18.80 2.09
N GLN A 64 7.61 -17.91 1.33
CA GLN A 64 8.79 -17.18 1.79
C GLN A 64 8.49 -16.31 3.01
N ARG A 65 7.33 -15.66 3.01
CA ARG A 65 6.90 -14.86 4.14
C ARG A 65 6.71 -15.73 5.38
N GLY A 66 6.08 -16.88 5.21
CA GLY A 66 5.86 -17.83 6.29
C GLY A 66 7.15 -18.36 6.87
N THR A 67 8.10 -18.72 6.01
CA THR A 67 9.40 -19.20 6.44
C THR A 67 10.14 -18.14 7.25
N ALA A 68 10.14 -16.90 6.75
CA ALA A 68 10.79 -15.79 7.47
C ALA A 68 10.15 -15.57 8.84
N ALA A 69 8.82 -15.68 8.92
CA ALA A 69 8.12 -15.53 10.19
C ALA A 69 8.49 -16.65 11.16
N GLU A 70 8.55 -17.88 10.68
CA GLU A 70 8.93 -19.03 11.52
C GLU A 70 10.34 -18.92 12.04
N GLU A 71 11.23 -18.36 11.23
CA GLU A 71 12.63 -18.16 11.62
C GLU A 71 12.81 -16.93 12.51
N GLY A 72 11.77 -16.16 12.73
CA GLY A 72 11.84 -14.95 13.55
C GLY A 72 12.58 -13.81 12.88
N ASP A 73 12.75 -13.86 11.57
CA ASP A 73 13.46 -12.82 10.83
C ASP A 73 12.45 -11.75 10.37
N LEU A 74 12.29 -10.74 11.19
CA LEU A 74 11.29 -9.70 10.95
C LEU A 74 11.57 -8.92 9.66
N GLU A 75 12.83 -8.60 9.40
CA GLU A 75 13.16 -7.84 8.18
C GLU A 75 12.79 -8.62 6.92
N ARG A 76 13.16 -9.90 6.89
CA ARG A 76 12.81 -10.75 5.76
C ARG A 76 11.31 -10.94 5.63
N CYS A 77 10.62 -11.02 6.76
CA CYS A 77 9.17 -11.18 6.78
C CYS A 77 8.50 -9.95 6.17
N ILE A 78 8.92 -8.77 6.57
CA ILE A 78 8.39 -7.51 6.04
C ILE A 78 8.68 -7.38 4.55
N ALA A 79 9.91 -7.68 4.14
CA ALA A 79 10.30 -7.61 2.74
C ALA A 79 9.47 -8.56 1.88
N ALA A 80 9.28 -9.78 2.36
CA ALA A 80 8.48 -10.78 1.65
C ALA A 80 7.01 -10.36 1.58
N ASP A 81 6.50 -9.73 2.63
CA ASP A 81 5.13 -9.27 2.67
C ASP A 81 4.87 -8.18 1.63
N ILE A 82 5.81 -7.24 1.49
CA ILE A 82 5.70 -6.17 0.51
C ILE A 82 5.65 -6.74 -0.91
N VAL A 83 6.53 -7.67 -1.23
CA VAL A 83 6.59 -8.27 -2.56
C VAL A 83 5.36 -9.15 -2.82
N PHE A 84 4.88 -9.84 -1.79
CA PHE A 84 3.67 -10.66 -1.86
C PHE A 84 2.46 -9.80 -2.25
N HIS A 85 2.27 -8.67 -1.57
CA HIS A 85 1.16 -7.77 -1.88
C HIS A 85 1.29 -7.16 -3.27
N ALA A 86 2.51 -6.83 -3.69
CA ALA A 86 2.76 -6.32 -5.03
C ALA A 86 2.40 -7.37 -6.09
N ALA A 87 2.70 -8.63 -5.83
CA ALA A 87 2.37 -9.70 -6.77
C ALA A 87 0.86 -9.87 -6.94
N ILE A 88 0.11 -9.71 -5.85
CA ILE A 88 -1.36 -9.74 -5.93
C ILE A 88 -1.87 -8.57 -6.78
N ALA A 89 -1.32 -7.38 -6.56
CA ALA A 89 -1.71 -6.21 -7.34
C ALA A 89 -1.40 -6.41 -8.84
N GLU A 90 -0.27 -7.01 -9.15
CA GLU A 90 0.12 -7.30 -10.53
C GLU A 90 -0.82 -8.32 -11.17
N ALA A 91 -1.37 -9.24 -10.39
CA ALA A 91 -2.28 -10.25 -10.89
C ALA A 91 -3.63 -9.67 -11.31
N THR A 92 -3.89 -8.41 -11.03
CA THR A 92 -5.07 -7.72 -11.56
C THR A 92 -4.93 -7.42 -13.04
N HIS A 93 -3.72 -7.43 -13.56
CA HIS A 93 -3.40 -7.07 -14.95
C HIS A 93 -3.94 -5.69 -15.33
N ASN A 94 -3.90 -4.80 -14.35
CA ASN A 94 -4.24 -3.39 -14.50
C ASN A 94 -3.06 -2.58 -13.96
N GLU A 95 -2.28 -2.03 -14.87
CA GLU A 95 -1.04 -1.33 -14.50
C GLU A 95 -1.30 -0.12 -13.62
N ILE A 96 -2.36 0.61 -13.88
CA ILE A 96 -2.68 1.80 -13.10
C ILE A 96 -3.03 1.41 -11.67
N LEU A 97 -3.85 0.39 -11.52
CA LEU A 97 -4.24 -0.09 -10.19
C LEU A 97 -3.04 -0.60 -9.41
N SER A 98 -2.17 -1.35 -10.08
CA SER A 98 -0.94 -1.84 -9.49
C SER A 98 -0.03 -0.69 -9.04
N GLU A 99 0.09 0.32 -9.87
CA GLU A 99 0.92 1.49 -9.58
C GLU A 99 0.39 2.30 -8.41
N LEU A 100 -0.93 2.48 -8.34
CA LEU A 100 -1.55 3.21 -7.26
C LEU A 100 -1.38 2.51 -5.91
N TYR A 101 -1.27 1.20 -5.91
CA TYR A 101 -1.16 0.43 -4.68
C TYR A 101 0.28 0.38 -4.13
N ARG A 102 1.24 0.66 -4.93
CA ARG A 102 2.65 0.58 -4.51
C ARG A 102 3.04 1.51 -3.36
#